data_7232bb6af704b771d6a0738ea9f95613
#
_entry.id   7232bb6af704b771d6a0738ea9f95613
#
_cell.length_a   1.000
_cell.length_b   1.000
_cell.length_c   1.000
_cell.angle_alpha   90.00
_cell.angle_beta   90.00
_cell.angle_gamma   90.00
#
_symmetry.space_group_name_H-M   'P 1'
#
loop_
_entity.id
_entity.type
_entity.pdbx_description
1 polymer ?
#
loop_
_entity_poly.entity_id
_entity_poly.type
_entity_poly.pdbx_seq_one_letter_code
_entity_poly.pdbx_strand_id
1 'polypeptide(L)'
;MNELEEGGFDSSLATAEEILNYAEEEFEKSLKTKDMLLYRNAVDKAFLSMIVAVNSYINRRLQITPKSHSERRSLLRKIDREDLRALYSDVMRTLHDEAFYEGVY
;
A
#
# COMPACT_ATOMS: atom_id res chain seq x y z
N MET A 1 6.91 27.61 -2.88
CA MET A 1 6.47 26.29 -2.54
C MET A 1 6.53 26.08 -1.04
N ASN A 2 5.69 25.29 -0.56
CA ASN A 2 5.63 25.00 0.85
C ASN A 2 6.55 23.83 1.20
N GLU A 3 7.63 24.10 1.92
CA GLU A 3 8.59 23.08 2.31
C GLU A 3 7.97 21.98 3.17
N LEU A 4 7.07 22.36 4.05
CA LEU A 4 6.39 21.38 4.91
C LEU A 4 5.53 20.42 4.11
N GLU A 5 4.84 20.94 3.10
CA GLU A 5 4.01 20.12 2.24
C GLU A 5 4.85 19.14 1.44
N GLU A 6 5.94 19.62 0.86
CA GLU A 6 6.83 18.76 0.11
C GLU A 6 7.52 17.75 1.03
N GLY A 7 7.97 18.21 2.19
CA GLY A 7 8.57 17.31 3.18
C GLY A 7 7.59 16.26 3.65
N GLY A 8 6.31 16.63 3.83
CA GLY A 8 5.27 15.67 4.21
C GLY A 8 5.04 14.60 3.16
N PHE A 9 5.04 14.99 1.87
CA PHE A 9 4.90 14.05 0.79
C PHE A 9 6.09 13.08 0.74
N ASP A 10 7.29 13.63 0.78
CA ASP A 10 8.50 12.81 0.76
C ASP A 10 8.59 11.88 1.97
N SER A 11 8.19 12.38 3.14
CA SER A 11 8.15 11.56 4.35
C SER A 11 7.18 10.41 4.23
N SER A 12 6.02 10.65 3.61
CA SER A 12 5.03 9.59 3.42
C SER A 12 5.52 8.52 2.46
N LEU A 13 6.21 8.92 1.38
CA LEU A 13 6.78 7.96 0.44
C LEU A 13 7.91 7.17 1.09
N ALA A 14 8.77 7.85 1.87
CA ALA A 14 9.82 7.17 2.61
C ALA A 14 9.24 6.18 3.61
N THR A 15 8.14 6.55 4.26
CA THR A 15 7.45 5.65 5.18
C THR A 15 6.90 4.43 4.45
N ALA A 16 6.31 4.63 3.26
CA ALA A 16 5.80 3.52 2.47
C ALA A 16 6.93 2.56 2.08
N GLU A 17 8.08 3.09 1.66
CA GLU A 17 9.24 2.26 1.33
C GLU A 17 9.75 1.49 2.54
N GLU A 18 9.81 2.14 3.68
CA GLU A 18 10.28 1.52 4.91
C GLU A 18 9.35 0.37 5.31
N ILE A 19 8.05 0.59 5.24
CA ILE A 19 7.06 -0.45 5.54
C ILE A 19 7.23 -1.61 4.57
N LEU A 20 7.44 -1.33 3.29
CA LEU A 20 7.62 -2.36 2.29
C LEU A 20 8.89 -3.17 2.56
N ASN A 21 9.96 -2.53 2.98
CA ASN A 21 11.20 -3.22 3.33
C ASN A 21 10.98 -4.18 4.50
N TYR A 22 10.25 -3.76 5.52
CA TYR A 22 9.91 -4.65 6.64
C TYR A 22 9.05 -5.81 6.16
N ALA A 23 8.11 -5.55 5.25
CA ALA A 23 7.28 -6.62 4.69
C ALA A 23 8.13 -7.66 3.98
N GLU A 24 9.10 -7.21 3.19
CA GLU A 24 10.00 -8.13 2.48
C GLU A 24 10.84 -8.96 3.43
N GLU A 25 11.39 -8.34 4.47
CA GLU A 25 12.18 -9.05 5.46
C GLU A 25 11.36 -10.11 6.19
N GLU A 26 10.15 -9.75 6.60
CA GLU A 26 9.28 -10.69 7.29
C GLU A 26 8.81 -11.81 6.37
N PHE A 27 8.58 -11.49 5.12
CA PHE A 27 8.20 -12.50 4.14
C PHE A 27 9.31 -13.52 3.96
N GLU A 28 10.56 -13.07 3.76
CA GLU A 28 11.69 -13.95 3.63
C GLU A 28 11.89 -14.83 4.86
N LYS A 29 11.75 -14.21 6.02
CA LYS A 29 11.88 -14.94 7.29
C LYS A 29 10.79 -15.99 7.45
N SER A 30 9.57 -15.65 7.03
CA SER A 30 8.44 -16.58 7.10
C SER A 30 8.68 -17.82 6.22
N LEU A 31 9.31 -17.63 5.07
CA LEU A 31 9.63 -18.75 4.19
C LEU A 31 10.67 -19.67 4.82
N LYS A 32 11.66 -19.10 5.48
CA LYS A 32 12.71 -19.88 6.13
C LYS A 32 12.24 -20.63 7.35
N THR A 33 11.39 -19.99 8.16
CA THR A 33 10.94 -20.56 9.42
C THR A 33 9.59 -21.24 9.33
N LYS A 34 8.90 -21.07 8.19
CA LYS A 34 7.53 -21.55 7.99
C LYS A 34 6.56 -20.99 9.03
N ASP A 35 6.83 -19.76 9.45
CA ASP A 35 6.00 -19.08 10.44
C ASP A 35 4.86 -18.34 9.74
N MET A 36 3.65 -18.86 9.90
CA MET A 36 2.48 -18.31 9.23
C MET A 36 2.10 -16.93 9.76
N LEU A 37 2.41 -16.65 11.00
CA LEU A 37 2.14 -15.34 11.56
C LEU A 37 3.03 -14.29 10.92
N LEU A 38 4.30 -14.59 10.70
CA LEU A 38 5.19 -13.69 9.99
C LEU A 38 4.74 -13.46 8.56
N TYR A 39 4.26 -14.50 7.90
CA TYR A 39 3.71 -14.38 6.56
C TYR A 39 2.55 -13.40 6.55
N ARG A 40 1.61 -13.56 7.46
CA ARG A 40 0.46 -12.69 7.56
C ARG A 40 0.86 -11.25 7.85
N ASN A 41 1.81 -11.06 8.75
CA ASN A 41 2.31 -9.73 9.06
C ASN A 41 2.94 -9.06 7.85
N ALA A 42 3.66 -9.82 7.05
CA ALA A 42 4.26 -9.32 5.82
C ALA A 42 3.19 -8.84 4.84
N VAL A 43 2.12 -9.62 4.68
CA VAL A 43 1.01 -9.24 3.80
C VAL A 43 0.32 -7.97 4.31
N ASP A 44 0.07 -7.89 5.60
CA ASP A 44 -0.56 -6.70 6.20
C ASP A 44 0.30 -5.45 5.96
N LYS A 45 1.61 -5.58 6.11
CA LYS A 45 2.51 -4.46 5.86
C LYS A 45 2.55 -4.06 4.39
N ALA A 46 2.48 -5.04 3.48
CA ALA A 46 2.42 -4.75 2.05
C ALA A 46 1.14 -3.96 1.70
N PHE A 47 0.00 -4.34 2.29
CA PHE A 47 -1.24 -3.57 2.17
C PHE A 47 -1.04 -2.14 2.62
N LEU A 48 -0.49 -1.98 3.81
CA LEU A 48 -0.31 -0.66 4.39
C LEU A 48 0.62 0.21 3.55
N SER A 49 1.69 -0.37 3.06
CA SER A 49 2.64 0.34 2.20
C SER A 49 1.95 0.90 0.95
N MET A 50 1.13 0.08 0.30
CA MET A 50 0.40 0.51 -0.89
C MET A 50 -0.60 1.62 -0.56
N ILE A 51 -1.33 1.48 0.54
CA ILE A 51 -2.30 2.49 0.96
C ILE A 51 -1.60 3.82 1.24
N VAL A 52 -0.49 3.78 1.96
CA VAL A 52 0.26 5.01 2.27
C VAL A 52 0.77 5.68 0.99
N ALA A 53 1.32 4.90 0.06
CA ALA A 53 1.84 5.43 -1.19
C ALA A 53 0.73 6.07 -2.03
N VAL A 54 -0.41 5.39 -2.18
CA VAL A 54 -1.52 5.91 -2.96
C VAL A 54 -2.12 7.15 -2.33
N ASN A 55 -2.29 7.13 -1.01
CA ASN A 55 -2.80 8.31 -0.29
C ASN A 55 -1.87 9.50 -0.48
N SER A 56 -0.55 9.28 -0.43
CA SER A 56 0.42 10.36 -0.62
C SER A 56 0.32 10.95 -2.02
N TYR A 57 0.18 10.09 -3.02
CA TYR A 57 0.04 10.55 -4.40
C TYR A 57 -1.23 11.37 -4.59
N ILE A 58 -2.36 10.87 -4.11
CA ILE A 58 -3.63 11.57 -4.23
C ILE A 58 -3.61 12.89 -3.46
N ASN A 59 -3.06 12.86 -2.26
CA ASN A 59 -2.97 14.08 -1.44
C ASN A 59 -2.12 15.14 -2.14
N ARG A 60 -1.04 14.72 -2.76
CA ARG A 60 -0.19 15.64 -3.52
C ARG A 60 -0.93 16.31 -4.66
N ARG A 61 -1.78 15.56 -5.35
CA ARG A 61 -2.50 16.05 -6.52
C ARG A 61 -3.76 16.84 -6.16
N LEU A 62 -4.48 16.41 -5.14
CA LEU A 62 -5.81 16.95 -4.84
C LEU A 62 -5.95 17.57 -3.46
N GLN A 63 -4.95 17.47 -2.61
CA GLN A 63 -5.01 17.91 -1.21
C GLN A 63 -6.15 17.22 -0.46
N ILE A 64 -6.47 15.99 -0.83
CA ILE A 64 -7.48 15.18 -0.19
C ILE A 64 -6.80 13.89 0.25
N THR A 65 -7.09 13.42 1.47
CA THR A 65 -6.62 12.13 1.94
C THR A 65 -7.79 11.17 1.93
N PRO A 66 -7.82 10.21 1.01
CA PRO A 66 -8.93 9.24 0.94
C PRO A 66 -8.92 8.32 2.15
N LYS A 67 -10.10 7.84 2.53
CA LYS A 67 -10.27 7.03 3.73
C LYS A 67 -10.76 5.62 3.45
N SER A 68 -10.97 5.28 2.19
CA SER A 68 -11.43 3.94 1.83
C SER A 68 -10.88 3.52 0.47
N HIS A 69 -10.94 2.23 0.20
CA HIS A 69 -10.54 1.70 -1.10
C HIS A 69 -11.39 2.29 -2.22
N SER A 70 -12.68 2.39 -1.97
CA SER A 70 -13.61 2.95 -2.95
C SER A 70 -13.26 4.39 -3.28
N GLU A 71 -12.95 5.18 -2.26
CA GLU A 71 -12.59 6.57 -2.46
C GLU A 71 -11.26 6.70 -3.20
N ARG A 72 -10.28 5.85 -2.86
CA ARG A 72 -9.00 5.86 -3.56
C ARG A 72 -9.18 5.58 -5.04
N ARG A 73 -9.96 4.57 -5.38
CA ARG A 73 -10.22 4.22 -6.77
C ARG A 73 -10.93 5.36 -7.51
N SER A 74 -11.92 5.95 -6.87
CA SER A 74 -12.67 7.07 -7.44
C SER A 74 -11.78 8.27 -7.72
N LEU A 75 -10.93 8.62 -6.76
CA LEU A 75 -10.03 9.76 -6.92
C LEU A 75 -8.95 9.51 -7.95
N LEU A 76 -8.44 8.29 -8.04
CA LEU A 76 -7.47 7.96 -9.08
C LEU A 76 -8.06 8.09 -10.48
N ARG A 77 -9.34 7.73 -10.66
CA ARG A 77 -10.03 7.96 -11.93
C ARG A 77 -10.20 9.44 -12.20
N LYS A 78 -10.54 10.19 -11.18
CA LYS A 78 -10.77 11.62 -11.32
C LYS A 78 -9.53 12.37 -11.80
N ILE A 79 -8.36 11.94 -11.39
CA ILE A 79 -7.12 12.57 -11.82
C ILE A 79 -6.51 11.87 -13.04
N ASP A 80 -7.31 11.08 -13.72
CA ASP A 80 -6.94 10.42 -14.98
C ASP A 80 -5.76 9.46 -14.82
N ARG A 81 -5.74 8.74 -13.70
CA ARG A 81 -4.74 7.71 -13.45
C ARG A 81 -5.41 6.35 -13.34
N GLU A 82 -6.09 5.98 -14.43
CA GLU A 82 -6.75 4.68 -14.51
C GLU A 82 -5.73 3.53 -14.43
N ASP A 83 -4.52 3.76 -14.89
CA ASP A 83 -3.43 2.80 -14.78
C ASP A 83 -3.14 2.46 -13.31
N LEU A 84 -3.04 3.49 -12.47
CA LEU A 84 -2.81 3.28 -11.04
C LEU A 84 -4.03 2.69 -10.35
N ARG A 85 -5.24 3.10 -10.77
CA ARG A 85 -6.45 2.53 -10.19
C ARG A 85 -6.52 1.03 -10.45
N ALA A 86 -6.22 0.60 -11.67
CA ALA A 86 -6.25 -0.82 -12.01
C ALA A 86 -5.18 -1.58 -11.24
N LEU A 87 -3.99 -1.04 -11.15
CA LEU A 87 -2.91 -1.65 -10.41
C LEU A 87 -3.26 -1.78 -8.92
N TYR A 88 -3.78 -0.71 -8.33
CA TYR A 88 -4.17 -0.71 -6.93
C TYR A 88 -5.22 -1.78 -6.65
N SER A 89 -6.24 -1.84 -7.50
CA SER A 89 -7.32 -2.83 -7.34
C SER A 89 -6.80 -4.26 -7.45
N ASP A 90 -5.92 -4.51 -8.42
CA ASP A 90 -5.35 -5.84 -8.61
C ASP A 90 -4.47 -6.26 -7.46
N VAL A 91 -3.61 -5.36 -6.99
CA VAL A 91 -2.71 -5.67 -5.87
C VAL A 91 -3.50 -5.94 -4.60
N MET A 92 -4.50 -5.09 -4.31
CA MET A 92 -5.31 -5.27 -3.11
C MET A 92 -6.07 -6.59 -3.15
N ARG A 93 -6.66 -6.92 -4.29
CA ARG A 93 -7.39 -8.18 -4.43
C ARG A 93 -6.46 -9.37 -4.28
N THR A 94 -5.31 -9.34 -4.94
CA THR A 94 -4.36 -10.44 -4.88
C THR A 94 -3.85 -10.67 -3.46
N LEU A 95 -3.43 -9.62 -2.78
CA LEU A 95 -2.95 -9.74 -1.41
C LEU A 95 -4.04 -10.26 -0.48
N HIS A 96 -5.24 -9.71 -0.61
CA HIS A 96 -6.35 -10.09 0.24
C HIS A 96 -6.78 -11.54 0.01
N ASP A 97 -7.04 -11.89 -1.25
CA ASP A 97 -7.57 -13.21 -1.59
C ASP A 97 -6.56 -14.31 -1.33
N GLU A 98 -5.33 -14.13 -1.78
CA GLU A 98 -4.32 -15.17 -1.63
C GLU A 98 -3.85 -15.35 -0.20
N ALA A 99 -3.74 -14.25 0.54
CA ALA A 99 -3.23 -14.33 1.90
C ALA A 99 -4.27 -14.75 2.92
N PHE A 100 -5.53 -14.41 2.69
CA PHE A 100 -6.57 -14.60 3.71
C PHE A 100 -7.64 -15.62 3.34
N TYR A 101 -7.87 -15.86 2.05
CA TYR A 101 -8.99 -16.70 1.62
C TYR A 101 -8.59 -17.95 0.86
N GLU A 102 -7.42 -18.00 0.28
CA GLU A 102 -7.02 -19.15 -0.53
C GLU A 102 -6.26 -20.21 0.26
N GLY A 103 -6.29 -20.10 1.55
CA GLY A 103 -5.72 -21.12 2.39
C GLY A 103 -4.21 -21.21 2.34
N VAL A 104 -3.57 -20.09 2.08
CA VAL A 104 -2.12 -20.04 2.04
C VAL A 104 -1.54 -20.35 3.40
N TYR A 105 -2.36 -20.23 4.41
CA TYR A 105 -2.02 -20.65 5.75
C TYR A 105 -3.02 -21.52 6.41
#